data_a05c826b3ab9482fdd251a2ca107a1aa
#
_entry.id   a05c826b3ab9482fdd251a2ca107a1aa
#
_cell.length_a   1.000
_cell.length_b   1.000
_cell.length_c   1.000
_cell.angle_alpha   90.00
_cell.angle_beta   90.00
_cell.angle_gamma   90.00
#
_symmetry.space_group_name_H-M   'P 1'
#
loop_
_entity.id
_entity.type
_entity.pdbx_description
1 polymer ?
#
loop_
_entity_poly.entity_id
_entity_poly.type
_entity_poly.pdbx_seq_one_letter_code
_entity_poly.pdbx_strand_id
1 'polypeptide(L)'
;MSALVRFVAHAEESPHLQQRLRGSAHVSQVIELAAECGFVLSLEELRSASKELCAPWWPWAGRGHAWRRTFFTQNAKSEKPAQH
;
A
#
# COMPACT_ATOMS: atom_id res chain seq x y z
N MET A 1 -9.51 16.07 6.42
CA MET A 1 -8.97 15.18 5.40
C MET A 1 -8.28 14.01 6.02
N SER A 2 -8.42 12.86 5.42
CA SER A 2 -7.80 11.67 5.96
C SER A 2 -6.31 11.68 5.64
N ALA A 3 -5.56 10.92 6.43
CA ALA A 3 -4.13 10.78 6.19
C ALA A 3 -3.89 10.16 4.82
N LEU A 4 -4.75 9.26 4.39
CA LEU A 4 -4.60 8.62 3.09
C LEU A 4 -4.68 9.63 1.95
N VAL A 5 -5.65 10.53 1.99
CA VAL A 5 -5.80 11.54 0.94
C VAL A 5 -4.56 12.41 0.87
N ARG A 6 -4.02 12.76 2.03
CA ARG A 6 -2.82 13.60 2.08
C ARG A 6 -1.60 12.84 1.59
N PHE A 7 -1.52 11.56 1.92
CA PHE A 7 -0.41 10.74 1.46
C PHE A 7 -0.46 10.58 -0.07
N VAL A 8 -1.66 10.38 -0.62
CA VAL A 8 -1.82 10.25 -2.06
C VAL A 8 -1.33 11.52 -2.76
N ALA A 9 -1.70 12.68 -2.25
CA ALA A 9 -1.27 13.93 -2.84
C ALA A 9 0.24 14.08 -2.78
N HIS A 10 0.84 13.66 -1.67
CA HIS A 10 2.28 13.72 -1.51
C HIS A 10 2.97 12.79 -2.52
N ALA A 11 2.43 11.58 -2.69
CA ALA A 11 3.02 10.62 -3.61
C ALA A 11 2.94 11.09 -5.05
N GLU A 12 1.87 11.79 -5.40
CA GLU A 12 1.71 12.27 -6.76
C GLU A 12 2.78 13.29 -7.13
N GLU A 13 3.40 13.91 -6.15
CA GLU A 13 4.44 14.90 -6.42
C GLU A 13 5.85 14.36 -6.22
N SER A 14 5.98 13.08 -5.90
CA SER A 14 7.29 12.50 -5.60
C SER A 14 7.59 11.28 -6.45
N PRO A 15 8.32 11.43 -7.55
CA PRO A 15 8.69 10.26 -8.37
C PRO A 15 9.47 9.22 -7.60
N HIS A 16 10.31 9.65 -6.66
CA HIS A 16 11.09 8.73 -5.85
C HIS A 16 10.18 7.84 -5.00
N LEU A 17 9.17 8.45 -4.37
CA LEU A 17 8.23 7.71 -3.57
C LEU A 17 7.40 6.76 -4.44
N GLN A 18 7.03 7.21 -5.64
CA GLN A 18 6.28 6.39 -6.58
C GLN A 18 7.05 5.12 -6.93
N GLN A 19 8.35 5.23 -7.12
CA GLN A 19 9.16 4.06 -7.44
C GLN A 19 9.17 3.08 -6.27
N ARG A 20 9.27 3.60 -5.06
CA ARG A 20 9.30 2.73 -3.90
C ARG A 20 7.96 2.04 -3.70
N LEU A 21 6.87 2.77 -3.93
CA LEU A 21 5.54 2.19 -3.82
C LEU A 21 5.34 1.08 -4.85
N ARG A 22 5.78 1.32 -6.06
CA ARG A 22 5.62 0.33 -7.12
C ARG A 22 6.37 -0.96 -6.81
N GLY A 23 7.49 -0.86 -6.10
CA GLY A 23 8.28 -2.03 -5.73
C GLY A 23 7.78 -2.77 -4.51
N SER A 24 6.69 -2.31 -3.90
CA SER A 24 6.19 -2.94 -2.69
C SER A 24 5.51 -4.27 -3.01
N ALA A 25 5.84 -5.30 -2.24
CA ALA A 25 5.26 -6.63 -2.42
C ALA A 25 4.16 -6.93 -1.41
N HIS A 26 4.10 -6.18 -0.33
CA HIS A 26 3.13 -6.38 0.73
C HIS A 26 2.55 -5.05 1.14
N VAL A 27 1.31 -5.07 1.63
CA VAL A 27 0.65 -3.85 2.06
C VAL A 27 1.42 -3.20 3.21
N SER A 28 2.09 -3.99 4.03
CA SER A 28 2.84 -3.42 5.14
C SER A 28 3.95 -2.50 4.66
N GLN A 29 4.52 -2.76 3.50
CA GLN A 29 5.56 -1.91 2.96
C GLN A 29 5.02 -0.55 2.58
N VAL A 30 3.80 -0.51 2.06
CA VAL A 30 3.14 0.75 1.72
C VAL A 30 2.87 1.55 3.01
N ILE A 31 2.40 0.86 4.05
CA ILE A 31 2.12 1.51 5.31
C ILE A 31 3.40 2.08 5.92
N GLU A 32 4.50 1.34 5.81
CA GLU A 32 5.77 1.80 6.33
C GLU A 32 6.29 3.02 5.56
N LEU A 33 6.13 3.01 4.25
CA LEU A 33 6.55 4.16 3.45
C LEU A 33 5.75 5.39 3.83
N ALA A 34 4.45 5.22 4.06
CA ALA A 34 3.63 6.34 4.48
C ALA A 34 4.06 6.85 5.84
N ALA A 35 4.42 5.94 6.75
CA ALA A 35 4.87 6.33 8.07
C ALA A 35 6.17 7.13 8.01
N GLU A 36 7.05 6.77 7.10
CA GLU A 36 8.29 7.52 6.92
C GLU A 36 8.01 8.95 6.48
N CYS A 37 6.91 9.16 5.80
CA CYS A 37 6.52 10.48 5.35
C CYS A 37 5.63 11.21 6.36
N GLY A 38 5.37 10.59 7.51
CA GLY A 38 4.56 11.21 8.55
C GLY A 38 3.08 10.89 8.46
N PHE A 39 2.69 9.89 7.67
CA PHE A 39 1.27 9.54 7.52
C PHE A 39 1.01 8.16 8.10
N VAL A 40 0.05 8.07 9.00
CA VAL A 40 -0.34 6.80 9.60
C VAL A 40 -1.54 6.26 8.84
N LEU A 41 -1.35 5.16 8.14
CA LEU A 41 -2.40 4.53 7.35
C LEU A 41 -2.73 3.16 7.90
N SER A 42 -3.97 2.72 7.71
CA SER A 42 -4.38 1.40 8.14
C SER A 42 -4.53 0.49 6.93
N LEU A 43 -4.45 -0.81 7.19
CA LEU A 43 -4.64 -1.81 6.15
C LEU A 43 -6.01 -1.67 5.50
N GLU A 44 -7.03 -1.51 6.31
CA GLU A 44 -8.39 -1.43 5.78
C GLU A 44 -8.62 -0.20 4.93
N GLU A 45 -8.00 0.89 5.33
CA GLU A 45 -8.10 2.13 4.58
C GLU A 45 -7.54 1.96 3.19
N LEU A 46 -6.35 1.37 3.10
CA LEU A 46 -5.71 1.14 1.81
C LEU A 46 -6.49 0.13 0.98
N ARG A 47 -6.96 -0.93 1.63
CA ARG A 47 -7.71 -1.95 0.94
C ARG A 47 -8.98 -1.38 0.31
N SER A 48 -9.71 -0.58 1.07
CA SER A 48 -10.93 0.03 0.55
C SER A 48 -10.65 1.00 -0.58
N ALA A 49 -9.59 1.78 -0.44
CA ALA A 49 -9.27 2.81 -1.42
C ALA A 49 -8.59 2.26 -2.66
N SER A 50 -8.03 1.05 -2.59
CA SER A 50 -7.24 0.53 -3.69
C SER A 50 -8.02 0.42 -4.99
N LYS A 51 -9.33 0.32 -4.91
CA LYS A 51 -10.16 0.24 -6.11
C LYS A 51 -10.16 1.57 -6.85
N GLU A 52 -9.96 2.66 -6.14
CA GLU A 52 -9.97 3.98 -6.72
C GLU A 52 -8.58 4.50 -7.00
N LEU A 53 -7.56 3.91 -6.39
CA LEU A 53 -6.20 4.33 -6.58
C LEU A 53 -5.60 3.53 -7.73
N CYS A 54 -5.77 4.05 -8.93
CA CYS A 54 -5.43 3.32 -10.14
C CYS A 54 -4.20 3.84 -10.88
N ALA A 55 -3.48 4.76 -10.29
CA ALA A 55 -2.27 5.28 -10.94
C ALA A 55 -1.27 4.15 -11.16
N PRO A 56 -0.47 4.21 -12.22
CA PRO A 56 0.42 3.09 -12.56
C PRO A 56 1.51 2.83 -11.53
N TRP A 57 1.79 3.77 -10.65
CA TRP A 57 2.82 3.58 -9.64
C TRP A 57 2.31 2.92 -8.35
N TRP A 58 1.03 2.62 -8.26
CA TRP A 58 0.55 1.85 -7.12
C TRP A 58 0.91 0.38 -7.32
N PRO A 59 1.31 -0.35 -6.27
CA PRO A 59 1.75 -1.74 -6.45
C PRO A 59 0.65 -2.64 -7.02
N TRP A 60 -0.61 -2.32 -6.76
CA TRP A 60 -1.71 -3.15 -7.26
C TRP A 60 -2.19 -2.75 -8.64
N ALA A 61 -1.60 -1.73 -9.24
CA ALA A 61 -2.03 -1.29 -10.56
C ALA A 61 -1.80 -2.40 -11.57
N GLY A 62 -2.83 -2.72 -12.35
CA GLY A 62 -2.72 -3.75 -13.36
C GLY A 62 -2.72 -5.18 -12.83
N ARG A 63 -2.93 -5.36 -11.53
CA ARG A 63 -2.92 -6.68 -10.94
C ARG A 63 -4.32 -7.25 -10.83
N GLY A 64 -4.41 -8.57 -10.89
CA GLY A 64 -5.69 -9.24 -10.78
C GLY A 64 -6.19 -9.37 -9.36
N HIS A 65 -7.38 -9.90 -9.23
CA HIS A 65 -8.05 -10.02 -7.95
C HIS A 65 -7.27 -10.90 -6.97
N ALA A 66 -6.76 -12.02 -7.44
CA ALA A 66 -6.03 -12.94 -6.58
C ALA A 66 -4.76 -12.30 -6.03
N TRP A 67 -4.06 -11.56 -6.87
CA TRP A 67 -2.85 -10.86 -6.44
C TRP A 67 -3.19 -9.85 -5.35
N ARG A 68 -4.27 -9.11 -5.54
CA ARG A 68 -4.66 -8.07 -4.59
C ARG A 68 -5.03 -8.69 -3.24
N ARG A 69 -5.70 -9.82 -3.28
CA ARG A 69 -6.07 -10.51 -2.05
C ARG A 69 -4.81 -10.90 -1.27
N THR A 70 -3.85 -11.49 -1.94
CA THR A 70 -2.61 -11.90 -1.29
C THR A 70 -1.85 -10.70 -0.74
N PHE A 71 -1.78 -9.64 -1.52
CA PHE A 71 -1.07 -8.43 -1.13
C PHE A 71 -1.62 -7.87 0.18
N PHE A 72 -2.95 -7.81 0.30
CA PHE A 72 -3.56 -7.21 1.47
C PHE A 72 -3.70 -8.14 2.66
N THR A 73 -3.53 -9.45 2.47
CA THR A 73 -3.64 -10.38 3.60
C THR A 73 -2.30 -10.87 4.09
N GLN A 74 -1.25 -10.77 3.29
CA GLN A 74 0.03 -11.28 3.65
C GLN A 74 0.59 -10.68 4.92
N ASN A 75 0.22 -9.46 5.19
CA ASN A 75 0.63 -8.80 6.39
C ASN A 75 0.20 -9.59 7.63
N ALA A 76 -1.00 -10.09 7.62
CA ALA A 76 -1.52 -10.82 8.75
C ALA A 76 -0.83 -12.13 8.94
N LYS A 77 -0.39 -12.73 7.84
CA LYS A 77 0.23 -13.99 7.98
C LYS A 77 1.61 -13.91 8.43
N SER A 78 2.26 -12.85 8.14
CA SER A 78 3.68 -12.78 8.45
C SER A 78 3.95 -12.98 9.90
N GLU A 79 2.91 -12.88 10.68
CA GLU A 79 3.12 -13.15 12.02
C GLU A 79 3.15 -14.51 12.33
N LYS A 80 2.79 -15.16 11.71
CA LYS A 80 2.72 -16.39 12.09
C LYS A 80 3.63 -17.16 11.71
N PRO A 81 4.10 -16.97 11.46
CA PRO A 81 4.74 -17.79 10.90
C PRO A 81 5.08 -18.92 11.53
N ALA A 82 5.06 -18.90 11.75
CA ALA A 82 5.30 -19.70 11.97
C ALA A 82 4.99 -20.63 12.25
N GLN A 83 4.61 -20.61 12.37
CA GLN A 83 4.19 -21.32 12.54
C GLN A 83 4.29 -22.17 12.34
N HIS A 84 4.56 -22.17 12.47
CA HIS A 84 4.46 -22.88 12.21
C HIS A 84 4.71 -23.35 12.23
#